data_fe439222b3368799a2e1f7a74760198b
#
_entry.id   fe439222b3368799a2e1f7a74760198b
#
_cell.length_a   1.000
_cell.length_b   1.000
_cell.length_c   1.000
_cell.angle_alpha   90.00
_cell.angle_beta   90.00
_cell.angle_gamma   90.00
#
_symmetry.space_group_name_H-M   'P 1'
#
loop_
_entity.id
_entity.type
_entity.pdbx_description
1 polymer ?
#
loop_
_entity_poly.entity_id
_entity_poly.type
_entity_poly.pdbx_seq_one_letter_code
_entity_poly.pdbx_strand_id
1 'polypeptide(L)'
;MKDFAAIDFETANGKRTSVCSVGIVIVKGGRIVNKIYRLIRPAPNYYTQWTTAIHGLTYDDTMEADDFPEVWAEIKPLLEGLPLVAHNSPFDEGCLRAVHELYGMTYPN
;
A
#
# COMPACT_ATOMS: atom_id res chain seq x y z
N MET A 1 -6.04 -11.39 -22.56
CA MET A 1 -6.20 -10.55 -21.38
C MET A 1 -4.87 -10.36 -20.67
N LYS A 2 -4.58 -9.15 -20.24
CA LYS A 2 -3.30 -8.89 -19.58
C LYS A 2 -3.35 -9.29 -18.13
N ASP A 3 -2.23 -9.81 -17.63
CA ASP A 3 -2.03 -10.04 -16.22
C ASP A 3 -1.65 -8.71 -15.57
N PHE A 4 -2.08 -8.50 -14.34
CA PHE A 4 -1.75 -7.28 -13.61
C PHE A 4 -1.94 -7.47 -12.10
N ALA A 5 -1.41 -6.53 -11.34
CA ALA A 5 -1.67 -6.43 -9.91
C ALA A 5 -2.33 -5.07 -9.63
N ALA A 6 -3.49 -5.10 -9.01
CA ALA A 6 -4.17 -3.89 -8.55
C ALA A 6 -3.70 -3.59 -7.13
N ILE A 7 -3.35 -2.33 -6.85
CA ILE A 7 -2.86 -1.89 -5.55
C ILE A 7 -3.71 -0.75 -5.03
N ASP A 8 -3.95 -0.77 -3.72
CA ASP A 8 -4.77 0.24 -3.03
C ASP A 8 -4.17 0.50 -1.66
N PHE A 9 -3.85 1.76 -1.37
CA PHE A 9 -3.32 2.19 -0.07
C PHE A 9 -4.34 2.99 0.70
N GLU A 10 -4.27 2.87 2.03
CA GLU A 10 -4.91 3.82 2.95
C GLU A 10 -3.83 4.56 3.71
N THR A 11 -4.06 5.84 4.04
CA THR A 11 -3.12 6.64 4.80
C THR A 11 -3.70 7.04 6.15
N ALA A 12 -2.81 7.16 7.14
CA ALA A 12 -3.21 7.54 8.50
C ALA A 12 -3.53 9.03 8.62
N ASN A 13 -2.86 9.86 7.81
CA ASN A 13 -2.99 11.32 7.86
C ASN A 13 -2.80 11.89 6.45
N GLY A 14 -2.69 13.22 6.34
CA GLY A 14 -2.55 13.89 5.05
C GLY A 14 -1.23 13.69 4.33
N LYS A 15 -0.26 13.07 4.96
CA LYS A 15 1.02 12.80 4.31
C LYS A 15 0.98 11.47 3.58
N ARG A 16 1.40 11.44 2.32
CA ARG A 16 1.37 10.22 1.50
C ARG A 16 2.33 9.14 1.97
N THR A 17 3.33 9.49 2.77
CA THR A 17 4.24 8.53 3.42
C THR A 17 3.54 7.71 4.50
N SER A 18 2.40 8.19 5.01
CA SER A 18 1.73 7.59 6.16
C SER A 18 0.82 6.42 5.78
N VAL A 19 1.23 5.60 4.83
CA VAL A 19 0.47 4.41 4.45
C VAL A 19 0.26 3.51 5.66
N CYS A 20 -0.99 3.14 5.91
CA CYS A 20 -1.35 2.31 7.07
C CYS A 20 -1.97 0.98 6.68
N SER A 21 -2.29 0.80 5.41
CA SER A 21 -2.67 -0.50 4.87
C SER A 21 -2.40 -0.54 3.38
N VAL A 22 -2.23 -1.74 2.87
CA VAL A 22 -2.13 -2.00 1.44
C VAL A 22 -2.96 -3.21 1.08
N GLY A 23 -3.78 -3.06 0.05
CA GLY A 23 -4.54 -4.15 -0.55
C GLY A 23 -4.00 -4.43 -1.93
N ILE A 24 -3.84 -5.69 -2.28
CA ILE A 24 -3.36 -6.10 -3.60
C ILE A 24 -4.23 -7.23 -4.12
N VAL A 25 -4.61 -7.11 -5.38
CA VAL A 25 -5.34 -8.16 -6.09
C VAL A 25 -4.54 -8.52 -7.33
N ILE A 26 -4.15 -9.78 -7.44
CA ILE A 26 -3.39 -10.28 -8.59
C ILE A 26 -4.34 -10.98 -9.55
N VAL A 27 -4.31 -10.53 -10.81
CA VAL A 27 -5.15 -11.06 -11.87
C VAL A 27 -4.24 -11.69 -12.92
N LYS A 28 -4.51 -12.94 -13.27
CA LYS A 28 -3.83 -13.67 -14.34
C LYS A 28 -4.85 -14.41 -15.17
N GLY A 29 -4.73 -14.28 -16.49
CA GLY A 29 -5.67 -14.93 -17.40
C GLY A 29 -7.12 -14.51 -17.20
N GLY A 30 -7.35 -13.27 -16.78
CA GLY A 30 -8.69 -12.74 -16.51
C GLY A 30 -9.30 -13.20 -15.20
N ARG A 31 -8.53 -13.88 -14.34
CA ARG A 31 -9.01 -14.40 -13.05
C ARG A 31 -8.21 -13.85 -11.89
N ILE A 32 -8.89 -13.62 -10.77
CA ILE A 32 -8.23 -13.28 -9.53
C ILE A 32 -7.55 -14.52 -8.99
N VAL A 33 -6.22 -14.51 -8.91
CA VAL A 33 -5.44 -15.65 -8.42
C VAL A 33 -4.90 -15.45 -7.02
N ASN A 34 -4.88 -14.20 -6.52
CA ASN A 34 -4.42 -13.90 -5.16
C ASN A 34 -4.99 -12.57 -4.69
N LYS A 35 -5.24 -12.48 -3.39
CA LYS A 35 -5.61 -11.25 -2.70
C LYS A 35 -4.75 -11.13 -1.46
N ILE A 36 -4.12 -9.98 -1.27
CA ILE A 36 -3.23 -9.72 -0.16
C ILE A 36 -3.69 -8.44 0.53
N TYR A 37 -3.78 -8.48 1.84
CA TYR A 37 -4.06 -7.29 2.64
C TYR A 37 -3.10 -7.28 3.81
N ARG A 38 -2.42 -6.14 4.03
CA ARG A 38 -1.50 -5.97 5.15
C ARG A 38 -1.71 -4.63 5.81
N LEU A 39 -1.70 -4.64 7.12
CA LEU A 39 -1.59 -3.42 7.91
C LEU A 39 -0.14 -2.97 7.91
N ILE A 40 0.07 -1.66 7.97
CA ILE A 40 1.40 -1.04 7.95
C ILE A 40 1.47 -0.04 9.08
N ARG A 41 2.58 -0.05 9.84
CA ARG A 41 2.82 1.01 10.81
C ARG A 41 3.19 2.28 10.03
N PRO A 42 2.34 3.33 10.09
CA PRO A 42 2.56 4.51 9.25
C PRO A 42 3.70 5.39 9.75
N ALA A 43 4.24 6.17 8.84
CA ALA A 43 5.26 7.18 9.15
C ALA A 43 4.92 8.49 8.43
N PRO A 44 4.59 9.55 9.18
CA PRO A 44 4.51 9.66 10.63
C PRO A 44 3.31 8.90 11.22
N ASN A 45 3.47 8.38 12.42
CA ASN A 45 2.48 7.49 13.03
C ASN A 45 1.48 8.27 13.88
N TYR A 46 0.63 9.02 13.22
CA TYR A 46 -0.54 9.64 13.85
C TYR A 46 -1.72 9.56 12.89
N TYR A 47 -2.93 9.56 13.45
CA TYR A 47 -4.16 9.46 12.67
C TYR A 47 -4.99 10.74 12.80
N THR A 48 -5.76 11.04 11.76
CA THR A 48 -6.73 12.12 11.79
C THR A 48 -8.13 11.53 11.85
N GLN A 49 -9.08 12.29 12.40
CA GLN A 49 -10.49 11.87 12.41
C GLN A 49 -11.01 11.67 10.98
N TRP A 50 -10.55 12.52 10.07
CA TRP A 50 -11.00 12.48 8.69
C TRP A 50 -10.58 11.19 7.98
N THR A 51 -9.33 10.80 8.11
CA THR A 51 -8.84 9.56 7.48
C THR A 51 -9.47 8.34 8.13
N THR A 52 -9.58 8.31 9.45
CA THR A 52 -10.22 7.20 10.17
C THR A 52 -11.70 7.07 9.79
N ALA A 53 -12.40 8.20 9.54
CA ALA A 53 -13.77 8.15 9.07
C ALA A 53 -13.92 7.47 7.70
N ILE A 54 -12.88 7.55 6.86
CA ILE A 54 -12.89 6.93 5.53
C ILE A 54 -12.62 5.42 5.60
N HIS A 55 -11.57 4.99 6.31
CA HIS A 55 -11.12 3.59 6.26
C HIS A 55 -11.31 2.81 7.56
N GLY A 56 -11.68 3.48 8.65
CA GLY A 56 -11.96 2.82 9.92
C GLY A 56 -10.74 2.39 10.73
N LEU A 57 -9.52 2.63 10.24
CA LEU A 57 -8.31 2.27 10.97
C LEU A 57 -7.92 3.35 11.97
N THR A 58 -7.35 2.92 13.09
CA THR A 58 -6.90 3.81 14.17
C THR A 58 -5.44 3.49 14.52
N TYR A 59 -4.86 4.35 15.36
CA TYR A 59 -3.52 4.15 15.87
C TYR A 59 -3.33 2.75 16.49
N ASP A 60 -4.33 2.31 17.28
CA ASP A 60 -4.24 1.01 17.95
C ASP A 60 -4.19 -0.17 16.96
N ASP A 61 -4.80 -0.02 15.79
CA ASP A 61 -4.82 -1.09 14.80
C ASP A 61 -3.46 -1.34 14.17
N THR A 62 -2.61 -0.31 14.07
CA THR A 62 -1.37 -0.41 13.31
C THR A 62 -0.11 -0.09 14.10
N MET A 63 -0.22 0.25 15.38
CA MET A 63 0.95 0.63 16.18
C MET A 63 1.98 -0.49 16.31
N GLU A 64 1.55 -1.75 16.24
CA GLU A 64 2.43 -2.90 16.31
C GLU A 64 2.61 -3.61 14.96
N ALA A 65 2.09 -3.02 13.89
CA ALA A 65 2.25 -3.58 12.55
C ALA A 65 3.69 -3.38 12.07
N ASP A 66 4.09 -4.19 11.09
CA ASP A 66 5.36 -4.02 10.41
C ASP A 66 5.38 -2.67 9.66
N ASP A 67 6.57 -2.09 9.49
CA ASP A 67 6.70 -0.88 8.70
C ASP A 67 6.63 -1.21 7.20
N PHE A 68 6.63 -0.17 6.36
CA PHE A 68 6.50 -0.36 4.92
C PHE A 68 7.62 -1.24 4.32
N PRO A 69 8.91 -1.04 4.64
CA PRO A 69 9.95 -1.89 4.07
C PRO A 69 9.76 -3.38 4.34
N GLU A 70 9.33 -3.73 5.56
CA GLU A 70 9.07 -5.12 5.93
C GLU A 70 7.90 -5.70 5.14
N VAL A 71 6.80 -4.95 5.06
CA VAL A 71 5.61 -5.36 4.31
C VAL A 71 5.94 -5.48 2.81
N TRP A 72 6.67 -4.51 2.26
CA TRP A 72 7.01 -4.49 0.85
C TRP A 72 7.94 -5.63 0.45
N ALA A 73 8.87 -6.01 1.34
CA ALA A 73 9.75 -7.15 1.11
C ALA A 73 8.96 -8.45 0.94
N GLU A 74 7.84 -8.58 1.64
CA GLU A 74 6.95 -9.74 1.52
C GLU A 74 6.15 -9.70 0.22
N ILE A 75 5.68 -8.52 -0.18
CA ILE A 75 4.77 -8.35 -1.31
C ILE A 75 5.51 -8.32 -2.65
N LYS A 76 6.65 -7.65 -2.70
CA LYS A 76 7.37 -7.37 -3.94
C LYS A 76 7.62 -8.61 -4.82
N PRO A 77 8.06 -9.75 -4.28
CA PRO A 77 8.26 -10.94 -5.11
C PRO A 77 6.98 -11.43 -5.80
N LEU A 78 5.82 -11.19 -5.21
CA LEU A 78 4.54 -11.61 -5.77
C LEU A 78 4.10 -10.71 -6.93
N LEU A 79 4.68 -9.52 -7.05
CA LEU A 79 4.35 -8.55 -8.09
C LEU A 79 5.29 -8.59 -9.28
N GLU A 80 6.33 -9.41 -9.21
CA GLU A 80 7.38 -9.44 -10.21
C GLU A 80 6.82 -9.77 -11.60
N GLY A 81 7.19 -8.93 -12.58
CA GLY A 81 6.74 -9.08 -13.95
C GLY A 81 5.32 -8.60 -14.21
N LEU A 82 4.61 -8.08 -13.21
CA LEU A 82 3.24 -7.61 -13.36
C LEU A 82 3.19 -6.09 -13.37
N PRO A 83 2.44 -5.48 -14.29
CA PRO A 83 2.16 -4.06 -14.20
C PRO A 83 1.27 -3.78 -12.99
N LEU A 84 1.52 -2.66 -12.31
CA LEU A 84 0.70 -2.20 -11.20
C LEU A 84 -0.37 -1.25 -11.73
N VAL A 85 -1.60 -1.47 -11.31
CA VAL A 85 -2.71 -0.57 -11.60
C VAL A 85 -3.37 -0.17 -10.29
N ALA A 86 -3.93 1.03 -10.26
CA ALA A 86 -4.56 1.56 -9.06
C ALA A 86 -5.90 2.19 -9.43
N HIS A 87 -6.88 2.05 -8.53
CA HIS A 87 -8.20 2.65 -8.72
C HIS A 87 -8.09 4.18 -8.75
N ASN A 88 -7.34 4.74 -7.82
CA ASN A 88 -7.06 6.17 -7.78
C ASN A 88 -5.56 6.39 -8.04
N SER A 89 -5.17 6.18 -9.29
CA SER A 89 -3.77 6.13 -9.70
C SER A 89 -2.88 7.27 -9.18
N PRO A 90 -3.29 8.56 -9.27
CA PRO A 90 -2.44 9.63 -8.73
C PRO A 90 -2.19 9.52 -7.23
N PHE A 91 -3.17 9.07 -6.47
CA PHE A 91 -3.02 8.92 -5.02
C PHE A 91 -2.10 7.74 -4.70
N ASP A 92 -2.42 6.55 -5.23
CA ASP A 92 -1.68 5.34 -4.89
C ASP A 92 -0.24 5.38 -5.40
N GLU A 93 -0.03 5.91 -6.61
CA GLU A 93 1.31 6.10 -7.14
C GLU A 93 2.09 7.09 -6.29
N GLY A 94 1.44 8.18 -5.86
CA GLY A 94 2.04 9.16 -4.98
C GLY A 94 2.46 8.57 -3.64
N CYS A 95 1.63 7.71 -3.07
CA CYS A 95 1.96 7.00 -1.82
C CYS A 95 3.15 6.08 -2.01
N LEU A 96 3.13 5.28 -3.07
CA LEU A 96 4.20 4.31 -3.34
C LEU A 96 5.54 5.03 -3.54
N ARG A 97 5.54 6.12 -4.32
CA ARG A 97 6.72 6.92 -4.56
C ARG A 97 7.23 7.58 -3.29
N ALA A 98 6.32 8.21 -2.54
CA ALA A 98 6.69 8.93 -1.32
C ALA A 98 7.28 8.02 -0.25
N VAL A 99 6.69 6.84 -0.07
CA VAL A 99 7.17 5.91 0.97
C VAL A 99 8.49 5.26 0.57
N HIS A 100 8.71 4.99 -0.71
CA HIS A 100 10.02 4.50 -1.19
C HIS A 100 11.09 5.55 -0.93
N GLU A 101 10.80 6.81 -1.21
CA GLU A 101 11.74 7.92 -0.97
C GLU A 101 12.05 8.07 0.52
N LEU A 102 11.01 8.00 1.37
CA LEU A 102 11.19 8.13 2.81
C LEU A 102 12.18 7.10 3.36
N TYR A 103 12.08 5.86 2.90
CA TYR A 103 12.92 4.77 3.40
C TYR A 103 14.17 4.53 2.56
N GLY A 104 14.46 5.39 1.59
CA GLY A 104 15.65 5.27 0.75
C GLY A 104 15.64 4.03 -0.14
N MET A 105 14.46 3.57 -0.54
CA MET A 105 14.29 2.38 -1.37
C MET A 105 14.22 2.76 -2.84
N THR A 106 14.68 1.85 -3.71
CA THR A 106 14.58 2.06 -5.15
C THR A 106 13.12 1.92 -5.59
N TYR A 107 12.60 2.98 -6.20
CA TYR A 107 11.22 2.99 -6.67
C TYR A 107 11.08 2.03 -7.88
N PRO A 108 10.12 1.10 -7.85
CA PRO A 108 9.87 0.22 -8.99
C PRO A 108 9.20 0.99 -10.13
N ASN A 109 9.52 0.64 -11.36
CA ASN A 109 8.88 1.21 -12.55
C ASN A 109 7.72 0.35 -13.01
#